data_2a7ea2e71b18813b5d598d37c6851eca
#
_entry.id   2a7ea2e71b18813b5d598d37c6851eca
#
_cell.length_a   1.000
_cell.length_b   1.000
_cell.length_c   1.000
_cell.angle_alpha   90.00
_cell.angle_beta   90.00
_cell.angle_gamma   90.00
#
_symmetry.space_group_name_H-M   'P 1'
#
loop_
_entity.id
_entity.type
_entity.pdbx_description
1 polymer ?
#
loop_
_entity_poly.entity_id
_entity_poly.type
_entity_poly.pdbx_seq_one_letter_code
_entity_poly.pdbx_strand_id
1 'polypeptide(L)'
;MKRRDFIKSLGIAGAISFLQLGTSKAFSDKKPTTPLPYFEADKSTLNAPFSLCFDSTGDLLVTDPSLYRVFRLSSSLKVVDSFGIPGSAPGSFNYPKGIISDSNDFVYVVDSNNCRVQIFDPAGKLFKIVGAIGSIGGLFATPQGVCIGPKNRMLIADTRNHRIQVFDSFRLVSVIGELGDKDNQFRLPTACQTNSDGEILVLDSKHGLVKIFDNDGNFKRSFGGDGRAPGLLNAPQGMILDTSGSVIVADTGNQRVQKFDYNGKLVKVWEVEGSGLPLFQTPTSVAQKDGLLFVADSGKGHIIKLSEN
;
A
#
# COMPACT_ATOMS: atom_id res chain seq x y z
N MET A 1 36.69 -11.33 54.41
CA MET A 1 36.84 -10.23 55.41
C MET A 1 35.81 -9.17 55.16
N LYS A 2 34.98 -8.96 56.14
CA LYS A 2 33.90 -7.97 56.28
C LYS A 2 34.40 -6.52 56.22
N ARG A 3 33.54 -5.60 55.78
CA ARG A 3 33.18 -4.30 56.39
C ARG A 3 32.49 -3.45 55.36
N ARG A 4 31.31 -3.10 55.46
CA ARG A 4 30.36 -2.32 56.29
C ARG A 4 30.91 -0.94 56.75
N ASP A 5 30.09 0.07 56.43
CA ASP A 5 29.79 1.36 57.06
C ASP A 5 30.75 2.54 56.83
N PHE A 6 30.23 3.55 56.11
CA PHE A 6 30.25 4.90 56.63
C PHE A 6 29.05 5.71 56.06
N ILE A 7 28.15 6.03 56.95
CA ILE A 7 27.09 7.03 56.78
C ILE A 7 27.52 8.27 57.55
N LYS A 8 27.36 9.44 56.95
CA LYS A 8 26.74 10.67 57.49
C LYS A 8 27.29 11.95 56.91
N SER A 9 26.37 12.68 56.37
CA SER A 9 25.99 14.09 56.57
C SER A 9 26.75 15.15 55.80
N LEU A 10 26.02 15.82 54.93
CA LEU A 10 25.84 17.28 55.01
C LEU A 10 24.71 17.69 54.07
N GLY A 11 23.67 18.28 54.60
CA GLY A 11 22.55 18.81 53.88
C GLY A 11 22.88 20.17 53.25
N ILE A 12 22.35 20.36 52.05
CA ILE A 12 22.01 21.70 51.53
C ILE A 12 20.68 21.54 50.77
N ALA A 13 19.69 22.27 51.25
CA ALA A 13 18.39 22.43 50.62
C ALA A 13 18.56 23.25 49.32
N GLY A 14 18.26 22.60 48.19
CA GLY A 14 18.08 23.27 46.91
C GLY A 14 16.73 22.87 46.35
N ALA A 15 15.76 23.79 46.39
CA ALA A 15 14.46 23.63 45.80
C ALA A 15 14.59 23.50 44.28
N ILE A 16 14.41 22.29 43.75
CA ILE A 16 14.24 22.08 42.31
C ILE A 16 12.75 22.17 42.04
N SER A 17 12.35 23.27 41.41
CA SER A 17 11.00 23.44 40.85
C SER A 17 10.76 22.37 39.80
N PHE A 18 9.86 21.43 40.07
CA PHE A 18 9.29 20.55 39.06
C PHE A 18 8.45 21.38 38.08
N LEU A 19 9.00 21.64 36.90
CA LEU A 19 8.17 21.98 35.77
C LEU A 19 7.24 20.78 35.51
N GLN A 20 5.95 20.97 35.73
CA GLN A 20 4.90 20.09 35.26
C GLN A 20 4.96 20.09 33.73
N LEU A 21 5.58 19.07 33.17
CA LEU A 21 5.35 18.69 31.77
C LEU A 21 3.89 18.27 31.66
N GLY A 22 3.15 19.04 30.86
CA GLY A 22 1.75 18.82 30.61
C GLY A 22 1.48 17.36 30.24
N THR A 23 0.54 16.76 30.95
CA THR A 23 -0.03 15.48 30.65
C THR A 23 -0.53 15.49 29.21
N SER A 24 0.10 14.72 28.34
CA SER A 24 -0.45 14.33 27.07
C SER A 24 -1.84 13.74 27.35
N LYS A 25 -2.88 14.37 26.80
CA LYS A 25 -4.23 13.79 26.81
C LYS A 25 -4.14 12.37 26.28
N ALA A 26 -4.35 11.41 27.17
CA ALA A 26 -4.57 10.03 26.79
C ALA A 26 -5.67 10.00 25.72
N PHE A 27 -5.40 9.32 24.62
CA PHE A 27 -6.41 8.95 23.66
C PHE A 27 -7.53 8.28 24.44
N SER A 28 -8.75 8.85 24.37
CA SER A 28 -9.91 8.33 25.08
C SER A 28 -10.15 6.88 24.65
N ASP A 29 -10.28 6.00 25.65
CA ASP A 29 -10.75 4.62 25.51
C ASP A 29 -12.11 4.59 24.80
N LYS A 30 -12.13 4.69 23.46
CA LYS A 30 -13.25 4.20 22.69
C LYS A 30 -13.11 2.69 22.69
N LYS A 31 -14.07 2.00 23.30
CA LYS A 31 -14.24 0.55 23.19
C LYS A 31 -13.97 0.14 21.74
N PRO A 32 -13.16 -0.93 21.53
CA PRO A 32 -12.95 -1.46 20.19
C PRO A 32 -14.31 -1.73 19.56
N THR A 33 -14.58 -1.08 18.43
CA THR A 33 -15.74 -1.38 17.61
C THR A 33 -15.65 -2.84 17.24
N THR A 34 -16.67 -3.63 17.59
CA THR A 34 -16.77 -5.05 17.24
C THR A 34 -16.46 -5.16 15.74
N PRO A 35 -15.44 -5.93 15.33
CA PRO A 35 -15.20 -6.13 13.92
C PRO A 35 -16.47 -6.70 13.28
N LEU A 36 -16.85 -6.18 12.11
CA LEU A 36 -17.89 -6.82 11.32
C LEU A 36 -17.45 -8.26 11.06
N PRO A 37 -18.40 -9.23 11.01
CA PRO A 37 -18.04 -10.63 10.88
C PRO A 37 -17.08 -10.81 9.70
N TYR A 38 -15.98 -11.44 9.97
CA TYR A 38 -15.00 -11.96 9.04
C TYR A 38 -15.70 -12.63 7.86
N PHE A 39 -15.52 -12.09 6.66
CA PHE A 39 -15.73 -12.86 5.44
C PHE A 39 -14.34 -13.27 4.97
N GLU A 40 -13.96 -14.49 5.30
CA GLU A 40 -12.82 -15.17 4.67
C GLU A 40 -13.27 -15.56 3.25
N ALA A 41 -12.57 -15.08 2.21
CA ALA A 41 -12.61 -15.79 0.94
C ALA A 41 -12.21 -17.24 1.22
N ASP A 42 -12.86 -18.19 0.55
CA ASP A 42 -12.61 -19.62 0.77
C ASP A 42 -11.09 -19.88 0.74
N LYS A 43 -10.53 -20.30 1.88
CA LYS A 43 -9.08 -20.56 2.06
C LYS A 43 -8.51 -21.54 1.04
N SER A 44 -9.38 -22.29 0.33
CA SER A 44 -8.97 -23.22 -0.71
C SER A 44 -8.59 -22.55 -2.03
N THR A 45 -8.85 -21.24 -2.19
CA THR A 45 -8.78 -20.57 -3.49
C THR A 45 -7.63 -19.55 -3.61
N LEU A 46 -7.38 -18.76 -2.56
CA LEU A 46 -6.27 -17.80 -2.50
C LEU A 46 -5.16 -18.34 -1.60
N ASN A 47 -3.90 -18.08 -1.97
CA ASN A 47 -2.77 -18.51 -1.16
C ASN A 47 -1.96 -17.33 -0.60
N ALA A 48 -1.65 -16.34 -1.43
CA ALA A 48 -0.96 -15.12 -1.02
C ALA A 48 -1.47 -13.91 -1.82
N PRO A 49 -2.72 -13.46 -1.60
CA PRO A 49 -3.28 -12.31 -2.31
C PRO A 49 -2.42 -11.08 -2.07
N PHE A 50 -2.10 -10.33 -3.13
CA PHE A 50 -1.16 -9.24 -3.03
C PHE A 50 -1.77 -7.88 -3.29
N SER A 51 -2.49 -7.68 -4.38
CA SER A 51 -3.10 -6.39 -4.73
C SER A 51 -4.57 -6.55 -5.10
N LEU A 52 -5.35 -5.51 -4.85
CA LEU A 52 -6.80 -5.46 -4.98
C LEU A 52 -7.24 -4.23 -5.76
N CYS A 53 -8.23 -4.38 -6.62
CA CYS A 53 -9.04 -3.27 -7.14
C CYS A 53 -10.45 -3.74 -7.47
N PHE A 54 -11.40 -2.82 -7.48
CA PHE A 54 -12.75 -3.09 -7.99
C PHE A 54 -12.84 -2.74 -9.47
N ASP A 55 -13.60 -3.52 -10.22
CA ASP A 55 -14.06 -3.15 -11.56
C ASP A 55 -15.39 -2.39 -11.51
N SER A 56 -15.91 -1.95 -12.67
CA SER A 56 -17.15 -1.17 -12.75
C SER A 56 -18.39 -1.97 -12.35
N THR A 57 -18.35 -3.30 -12.44
CA THR A 57 -19.45 -4.18 -12.00
C THR A 57 -19.49 -4.35 -10.50
N GLY A 58 -18.39 -4.01 -9.83
CA GLY A 58 -18.21 -4.13 -8.39
C GLY A 58 -17.63 -5.46 -7.95
N ASP A 59 -17.13 -6.25 -8.89
CA ASP A 59 -16.32 -7.41 -8.58
C ASP A 59 -14.92 -6.98 -8.13
N LEU A 60 -14.34 -7.75 -7.21
CA LEU A 60 -13.00 -7.52 -6.69
C LEU A 60 -11.97 -8.33 -7.48
N LEU A 61 -11.07 -7.62 -8.17
CA LEU A 61 -9.92 -8.23 -8.84
C LEU A 61 -8.76 -8.38 -7.86
N VAL A 62 -8.13 -9.55 -7.85
CA VAL A 62 -7.08 -9.91 -6.88
C VAL A 62 -5.93 -10.59 -7.60
N THR A 63 -4.71 -10.07 -7.44
CA THR A 63 -3.51 -10.79 -7.85
C THR A 63 -3.07 -11.75 -6.75
N ASP A 64 -2.71 -12.97 -7.13
CA ASP A 64 -2.05 -13.93 -6.24
C ASP A 64 -0.70 -14.36 -6.87
N PRO A 65 0.42 -13.76 -6.41
CA PRO A 65 1.74 -14.06 -6.94
C PRO A 65 2.17 -15.51 -6.78
N SER A 66 1.74 -16.18 -5.72
CA SER A 66 2.11 -17.56 -5.42
C SER A 66 1.41 -18.57 -6.32
N LEU A 67 0.21 -18.20 -6.82
CA LEU A 67 -0.57 -18.99 -7.78
C LEU A 67 -0.37 -18.53 -9.23
N TYR A 68 0.38 -17.43 -9.46
CA TYR A 68 0.63 -16.84 -10.78
C TYR A 68 -0.66 -16.47 -11.52
N ARG A 69 -1.67 -15.96 -10.75
CA ARG A 69 -3.02 -15.74 -11.25
C ARG A 69 -3.60 -14.40 -10.83
N VAL A 70 -4.58 -13.98 -11.58
CA VAL A 70 -5.56 -12.97 -11.20
C VAL A 70 -6.90 -13.69 -10.97
N PHE A 71 -7.53 -13.38 -9.84
CA PHE A 71 -8.87 -13.85 -9.49
C PHE A 71 -9.87 -12.70 -9.59
N ARG A 72 -11.08 -13.01 -10.03
CA ARG A 72 -12.25 -12.14 -9.94
C ARG A 72 -13.16 -12.72 -8.88
N LEU A 73 -13.50 -11.91 -7.88
CA LEU A 73 -14.36 -12.27 -6.77
C LEU A 73 -15.64 -11.43 -6.82
N SER A 74 -16.79 -12.08 -6.64
CA SER A 74 -18.07 -11.39 -6.50
C SER A 74 -18.12 -10.53 -5.23
N SER A 75 -19.18 -9.73 -5.07
CA SER A 75 -19.44 -8.94 -3.84
C SER A 75 -19.51 -9.79 -2.56
N SER A 76 -19.79 -11.09 -2.67
CA SER A 76 -19.75 -12.06 -1.58
C SER A 76 -18.38 -12.73 -1.39
N LEU A 77 -17.33 -12.23 -2.05
CA LEU A 77 -15.95 -12.75 -2.07
C LEU A 77 -15.83 -14.21 -2.55
N LYS A 78 -16.77 -14.69 -3.36
CA LYS A 78 -16.65 -15.98 -4.03
C LYS A 78 -15.96 -15.79 -5.38
N VAL A 79 -15.07 -16.70 -5.73
CA VAL A 79 -14.41 -16.72 -7.04
C VAL A 79 -15.46 -16.97 -8.12
N VAL A 80 -15.54 -16.04 -9.06
CA VAL A 80 -16.40 -16.14 -10.25
C VAL A 80 -15.60 -16.41 -11.52
N ASP A 81 -14.32 -16.00 -11.54
CA ASP A 81 -13.40 -16.24 -12.65
C ASP A 81 -11.94 -16.14 -12.19
N SER A 82 -11.02 -16.68 -12.98
CA SER A 82 -9.59 -16.50 -12.81
C SER A 82 -8.82 -16.69 -14.11
N PHE A 83 -7.75 -15.93 -14.32
CA PHE A 83 -6.90 -16.05 -15.50
C PHE A 83 -5.42 -15.96 -15.15
N GLY A 84 -4.57 -16.36 -16.09
CA GLY A 84 -3.12 -16.45 -15.92
C GLY A 84 -2.66 -17.86 -15.58
N ILE A 85 -1.45 -18.15 -16.03
CA ILE A 85 -0.71 -19.38 -15.75
C ILE A 85 0.77 -19.00 -15.51
N PRO A 86 1.56 -19.84 -14.83
CA PRO A 86 3.00 -19.58 -14.65
C PRO A 86 3.73 -19.46 -15.98
N GLY A 87 4.58 -18.46 -16.14
CA GLY A 87 5.44 -18.34 -17.32
C GLY A 87 5.76 -16.92 -17.76
N SER A 88 6.43 -16.80 -18.93
CA SER A 88 6.81 -15.53 -19.55
C SER A 88 6.05 -15.24 -20.86
N ALA A 89 5.28 -16.20 -21.38
CA ALA A 89 4.47 -15.99 -22.59
C ALA A 89 3.42 -14.88 -22.38
N PRO A 90 2.91 -14.25 -23.43
CA PRO A 90 1.76 -13.35 -23.34
C PRO A 90 0.57 -14.02 -22.63
N GLY A 91 -0.03 -13.36 -21.64
CA GLY A 91 -1.11 -13.92 -20.82
C GLY A 91 -0.66 -14.82 -19.65
N SER A 92 0.63 -15.21 -19.62
CA SER A 92 1.23 -15.90 -18.47
C SER A 92 1.85 -14.88 -17.52
N PHE A 93 2.01 -15.24 -16.25
CA PHE A 93 2.58 -14.38 -15.22
C PHE A 93 3.78 -15.01 -14.51
N ASN A 94 4.67 -14.13 -14.06
CA ASN A 94 5.71 -14.46 -13.11
C ASN A 94 5.67 -13.46 -11.95
N TYR A 95 5.03 -13.87 -10.86
CA TYR A 95 4.85 -13.05 -9.65
C TYR A 95 4.02 -11.78 -9.93
N PRO A 96 2.75 -11.88 -10.38
CA PRO A 96 1.90 -10.71 -10.61
C PRO A 96 1.64 -9.96 -9.30
N LYS A 97 1.85 -8.64 -9.30
CA LYS A 97 1.68 -7.79 -8.12
C LYS A 97 0.56 -6.77 -8.31
N GLY A 98 0.89 -5.53 -8.65
CA GLY A 98 -0.09 -4.47 -8.78
C GLY A 98 -1.17 -4.77 -9.80
N ILE A 99 -2.41 -4.40 -9.48
CA ILE A 99 -3.56 -4.51 -10.36
C ILE A 99 -4.43 -3.27 -10.24
N ILE A 100 -4.96 -2.80 -11.36
CA ILE A 100 -5.96 -1.73 -11.42
C ILE A 100 -6.90 -1.98 -12.61
N SER A 101 -8.17 -1.60 -12.47
CA SER A 101 -9.12 -1.49 -13.57
C SER A 101 -9.33 -0.01 -13.89
N ASP A 102 -9.37 0.35 -15.19
CA ASP A 102 -9.73 1.69 -15.60
C ASP A 102 -11.25 1.86 -15.78
N SER A 103 -11.70 3.06 -16.11
CA SER A 103 -13.13 3.39 -16.30
C SER A 103 -13.81 2.67 -17.48
N ASN A 104 -13.04 2.00 -18.32
CA ASN A 104 -13.51 1.19 -19.44
C ASN A 104 -13.34 -0.33 -19.17
N ASP A 105 -13.04 -0.70 -17.92
CA ASP A 105 -12.80 -2.07 -17.46
C ASP A 105 -11.59 -2.78 -18.11
N PHE A 106 -10.64 -2.01 -18.67
CA PHE A 106 -9.35 -2.60 -18.98
C PHE A 106 -8.60 -2.89 -17.69
N VAL A 107 -8.08 -4.10 -17.58
CA VAL A 107 -7.36 -4.57 -16.38
C VAL A 107 -5.85 -4.53 -16.64
N TYR A 108 -5.14 -3.77 -15.82
CA TYR A 108 -3.68 -3.58 -15.88
C TYR A 108 -3.05 -4.43 -14.78
N VAL A 109 -2.19 -5.37 -15.14
CA VAL A 109 -1.50 -6.27 -14.20
C VAL A 109 -0.01 -6.09 -14.31
N VAL A 110 0.63 -5.75 -13.21
CA VAL A 110 2.10 -5.70 -13.11
C VAL A 110 2.65 -7.11 -12.98
N ASP A 111 3.25 -7.61 -14.03
CA ASP A 111 3.91 -8.91 -14.14
C ASP A 111 5.37 -8.75 -13.67
N SER A 112 5.56 -8.69 -12.36
CA SER A 112 6.71 -8.09 -11.68
C SER A 112 8.04 -8.73 -12.06
N ASN A 113 8.15 -10.07 -12.03
CA ASN A 113 9.40 -10.75 -12.37
C ASN A 113 9.64 -10.86 -13.88
N ASN A 114 8.61 -10.71 -14.71
CA ASN A 114 8.76 -10.53 -16.15
C ASN A 114 9.04 -9.06 -16.54
N CYS A 115 9.09 -8.14 -15.56
CA CYS A 115 9.40 -6.73 -15.76
C CYS A 115 8.52 -6.05 -16.82
N ARG A 116 7.21 -6.31 -16.78
CA ARG A 116 6.24 -5.76 -17.74
C ARG A 116 4.89 -5.47 -17.08
N VAL A 117 4.05 -4.73 -17.78
CA VAL A 117 2.62 -4.61 -17.46
C VAL A 117 1.84 -5.26 -18.60
N GLN A 118 0.92 -6.14 -18.27
CA GLN A 118 -0.02 -6.74 -19.20
C GLN A 118 -1.39 -6.10 -19.02
N ILE A 119 -2.03 -5.73 -20.12
CA ILE A 119 -3.32 -5.05 -20.14
C ILE A 119 -4.30 -5.97 -20.85
N PHE A 120 -5.42 -6.23 -20.19
CA PHE A 120 -6.50 -7.10 -20.69
C PHE A 120 -7.73 -6.24 -20.95
N ASP A 121 -8.47 -6.57 -22.02
CA ASP A 121 -9.75 -5.93 -22.32
C ASP A 121 -10.86 -6.43 -21.36
N PRO A 122 -12.06 -5.82 -21.38
CA PRO A 122 -13.17 -6.24 -20.51
C PRO A 122 -13.63 -7.69 -20.72
N ALA A 123 -13.32 -8.29 -21.89
CA ALA A 123 -13.58 -9.71 -22.17
C ALA A 123 -12.49 -10.65 -21.63
N GLY A 124 -11.46 -10.10 -20.94
CA GLY A 124 -10.34 -10.86 -20.40
C GLY A 124 -9.27 -11.26 -21.42
N LYS A 125 -9.34 -10.74 -22.67
CA LYS A 125 -8.35 -10.99 -23.71
C LYS A 125 -7.17 -10.04 -23.55
N LEU A 126 -5.94 -10.55 -23.69
CA LEU A 126 -4.75 -9.72 -23.70
C LEU A 126 -4.81 -8.69 -24.84
N PHE A 127 -4.79 -7.41 -24.45
CA PHE A 127 -4.83 -6.27 -25.35
C PHE A 127 -3.44 -5.72 -25.66
N LYS A 128 -2.59 -5.55 -24.62
CA LYS A 128 -1.29 -4.88 -24.75
C LYS A 128 -0.29 -5.38 -23.72
N ILE A 129 0.99 -5.33 -24.07
CA ILE A 129 2.12 -5.48 -23.15
C ILE A 129 2.96 -4.21 -23.22
N VAL A 130 3.35 -3.66 -22.06
CA VAL A 130 4.20 -2.49 -21.92
C VAL A 130 5.41 -2.85 -21.08
N GLY A 131 6.61 -2.46 -21.55
CA GLY A 131 7.87 -2.66 -20.87
C GLY A 131 8.52 -4.02 -21.10
N ALA A 132 9.74 -4.12 -20.63
CA ALA A 132 10.60 -5.31 -20.56
C ALA A 132 11.67 -5.05 -19.51
N ILE A 133 12.52 -6.04 -19.22
CA ILE A 133 13.61 -5.89 -18.26
C ILE A 133 14.61 -4.82 -18.67
N GLY A 134 14.96 -3.90 -17.77
CA GLY A 134 16.00 -2.89 -17.98
C GLY A 134 15.89 -1.66 -17.10
N SER A 135 16.84 -0.72 -17.27
CA SER A 135 16.95 0.51 -16.48
C SER A 135 16.70 1.79 -17.28
N ILE A 136 16.69 1.74 -18.61
CA ILE A 136 16.36 2.92 -19.42
C ILE A 136 14.84 3.22 -19.37
N GLY A 137 14.45 4.40 -19.82
CA GLY A 137 13.04 4.79 -19.89
C GLY A 137 12.21 3.81 -20.71
N GLY A 138 11.01 3.45 -20.20
CA GLY A 138 10.13 2.46 -20.82
C GLY A 138 10.43 0.99 -20.47
N LEU A 139 11.57 0.71 -19.83
CA LEU A 139 11.94 -0.61 -19.30
C LEU A 139 11.84 -0.61 -17.77
N PHE A 140 11.70 -1.78 -17.17
CA PHE A 140 11.44 -1.93 -15.74
C PHE A 140 12.44 -2.88 -15.05
N ALA A 141 12.60 -2.68 -13.74
CA ALA A 141 13.25 -3.63 -12.84
C ALA A 141 12.32 -3.95 -11.67
N THR A 142 11.72 -5.12 -11.71
CA THR A 142 10.78 -5.63 -10.71
C THR A 142 9.74 -4.57 -10.32
N PRO A 143 8.93 -4.06 -11.26
CA PRO A 143 7.87 -3.09 -10.97
C PRO A 143 6.85 -3.70 -10.01
N GLN A 144 6.20 -2.90 -9.17
CA GLN A 144 5.22 -3.42 -8.20
C GLN A 144 3.85 -2.77 -8.33
N GLY A 145 3.76 -1.46 -8.27
CA GLY A 145 2.49 -0.74 -8.29
C GLY A 145 2.14 -0.18 -9.66
N VAL A 146 0.85 -0.07 -9.92
CA VAL A 146 0.26 0.60 -11.07
C VAL A 146 -0.94 1.42 -10.62
N CYS A 147 -1.09 2.62 -11.16
CA CYS A 147 -2.33 3.38 -11.05
C CYS A 147 -2.66 4.08 -12.37
N ILE A 148 -3.93 4.45 -12.51
CA ILE A 148 -4.42 5.23 -13.65
C ILE A 148 -4.78 6.62 -13.14
N GLY A 149 -4.14 7.62 -13.71
CA GLY A 149 -4.35 9.03 -13.39
C GLY A 149 -5.25 9.74 -14.37
N PRO A 150 -5.41 11.07 -14.21
CA PRO A 150 -6.17 11.90 -15.12
C PRO A 150 -5.72 11.73 -16.58
N LYS A 151 -6.68 11.85 -17.51
CA LYS A 151 -6.46 11.62 -18.96
C LYS A 151 -6.02 10.18 -19.28
N ASN A 152 -6.38 9.22 -18.42
CA ASN A 152 -6.04 7.81 -18.57
C ASN A 152 -4.53 7.53 -18.65
N ARG A 153 -3.70 8.35 -17.99
CA ARG A 153 -2.26 8.13 -17.87
C ARG A 153 -1.98 6.96 -16.94
N MET A 154 -1.15 6.04 -17.37
CA MET A 154 -0.68 4.92 -16.54
C MET A 154 0.61 5.30 -15.83
N LEU A 155 0.64 5.16 -14.50
CA LEU A 155 1.82 5.36 -13.68
C LEU A 155 2.28 4.02 -13.11
N ILE A 156 3.59 3.75 -13.18
CA ILE A 156 4.20 2.50 -12.73
C ILE A 156 5.28 2.77 -11.68
N ALA A 157 5.17 2.13 -10.54
CA ALA A 157 6.24 2.09 -9.55
C ALA A 157 7.30 1.08 -10.02
N ASP A 158 8.36 1.59 -10.63
CA ASP A 158 9.52 0.85 -11.14
C ASP A 158 10.52 0.64 -9.99
N THR A 159 10.15 -0.28 -9.10
CA THR A 159 10.64 -0.38 -7.73
C THR A 159 12.15 -0.49 -7.62
N ARG A 160 12.79 -1.38 -8.38
CA ARG A 160 14.25 -1.56 -8.31
C ARG A 160 15.05 -0.55 -9.14
N ASN A 161 14.38 0.21 -9.99
CA ASN A 161 14.96 1.39 -10.62
C ASN A 161 14.69 2.68 -9.80
N HIS A 162 14.03 2.58 -8.64
CA HIS A 162 13.81 3.68 -7.69
C HIS A 162 13.11 4.91 -8.29
N ARG A 163 12.10 4.68 -9.15
CA ARG A 163 11.41 5.74 -9.89
C ARG A 163 9.95 5.41 -10.15
N ILE A 164 9.20 6.43 -10.54
CA ILE A 164 7.86 6.29 -11.13
C ILE A 164 7.97 6.62 -12.61
N GLN A 165 7.42 5.79 -13.47
CA GLN A 165 7.33 6.06 -14.89
C GLN A 165 5.88 6.36 -15.27
N VAL A 166 5.67 7.44 -16.03
CA VAL A 166 4.36 7.91 -16.48
C VAL A 166 4.22 7.67 -17.98
N PHE A 167 3.15 6.99 -18.36
CA PHE A 167 2.84 6.66 -19.75
C PHE A 167 1.53 7.32 -20.16
N ASP A 168 1.50 7.89 -21.35
CA ASP A 168 0.32 8.37 -22.04
C ASP A 168 0.14 7.54 -23.32
N SER A 169 -1.05 6.97 -23.50
CA SER A 169 -1.33 6.10 -24.66
C SER A 169 -0.23 5.03 -24.86
N PHE A 170 0.23 4.44 -23.74
CA PHE A 170 1.30 3.45 -23.65
C PHE A 170 2.70 3.91 -24.09
N ARG A 171 2.92 5.21 -24.26
CA ARG A 171 4.23 5.80 -24.52
C ARG A 171 4.75 6.51 -23.26
N LEU A 172 6.02 6.29 -22.93
CA LEU A 172 6.66 6.98 -21.82
C LEU A 172 6.66 8.51 -22.10
N VAL A 173 6.13 9.28 -21.14
CA VAL A 173 6.09 10.76 -21.22
C VAL A 173 6.87 11.42 -20.09
N SER A 174 7.05 10.78 -18.95
CA SER A 174 7.79 11.34 -17.81
C SER A 174 8.37 10.24 -16.93
N VAL A 175 9.45 10.60 -16.23
CA VAL A 175 10.08 9.79 -15.18
C VAL A 175 10.24 10.68 -13.96
N ILE A 176 9.79 10.23 -12.80
CA ILE A 176 9.87 10.95 -11.53
C ILE A 176 10.76 10.15 -10.59
N GLY A 177 11.78 10.80 -10.04
CA GLY A 177 12.66 10.25 -9.04
C GLY A 177 13.79 9.37 -9.58
N GLU A 178 14.69 9.04 -8.68
CA GLU A 178 15.86 8.22 -8.83
C GLU A 178 16.26 7.66 -7.46
N LEU A 179 17.28 6.81 -7.37
CA LEU A 179 17.78 6.30 -6.10
C LEU A 179 18.38 7.42 -5.24
N GLY A 180 17.95 7.53 -3.98
CA GLY A 180 18.52 8.43 -2.99
C GLY A 180 17.58 8.79 -1.86
N ASP A 181 18.01 9.76 -1.02
CA ASP A 181 17.34 10.13 0.23
C ASP A 181 16.76 11.55 0.21
N LYS A 182 16.88 12.28 -0.93
CA LYS A 182 16.31 13.63 -1.08
C LYS A 182 14.79 13.57 -1.31
N ASP A 183 14.16 14.70 -1.25
CA ASP A 183 12.71 14.85 -1.40
C ASP A 183 12.18 14.27 -2.71
N ASN A 184 12.89 14.48 -3.81
CA ASN A 184 12.55 13.96 -5.14
C ASN A 184 13.21 12.61 -5.48
N GLN A 185 13.82 11.92 -4.52
CA GLN A 185 14.47 10.61 -4.68
C GLN A 185 13.69 9.53 -3.92
N PHE A 186 13.84 8.27 -4.31
CA PHE A 186 13.15 7.14 -3.70
C PHE A 186 14.10 6.01 -3.31
N ARG A 187 13.63 5.20 -2.35
CA ARG A 187 14.18 3.87 -2.05
C ARG A 187 13.09 2.83 -2.12
N LEU A 188 13.04 2.09 -3.22
CA LEU A 188 12.07 1.03 -3.48
C LEU A 188 10.61 1.53 -3.38
N PRO A 189 10.15 2.45 -4.25
CA PRO A 189 8.75 2.84 -4.32
C PRO A 189 7.89 1.63 -4.69
N THR A 190 6.80 1.37 -3.96
CA THR A 190 5.97 0.17 -4.13
C THR A 190 4.59 0.45 -4.70
N ALA A 191 4.05 1.64 -4.45
CA ALA A 191 2.74 2.03 -4.94
C ALA A 191 2.72 3.50 -5.37
N CYS A 192 1.80 3.84 -6.26
CA CYS A 192 1.47 5.20 -6.64
C CYS A 192 -0.05 5.38 -6.71
N GLN A 193 -0.50 6.62 -6.54
CA GLN A 193 -1.90 7.05 -6.70
C GLN A 193 -1.91 8.45 -7.30
N THR A 194 -3.05 8.85 -7.83
CA THR A 194 -3.26 10.24 -8.27
C THR A 194 -4.58 10.76 -7.72
N ASN A 195 -4.65 12.06 -7.41
CA ASN A 195 -5.91 12.71 -7.09
C ASN A 195 -6.55 13.34 -8.36
N SER A 196 -7.72 13.95 -8.18
CA SER A 196 -8.45 14.63 -9.26
C SER A 196 -7.68 15.80 -9.88
N ASP A 197 -6.81 16.44 -9.10
CA ASP A 197 -6.00 17.59 -9.54
C ASP A 197 -4.74 17.16 -10.30
N GLY A 198 -4.51 15.85 -10.40
CA GLY A 198 -3.34 15.26 -11.05
C GLY A 198 -2.10 15.21 -10.19
N GLU A 199 -2.19 15.50 -8.88
CA GLU A 199 -1.07 15.29 -7.98
C GLU A 199 -0.78 13.79 -7.85
N ILE A 200 0.49 13.47 -7.76
CA ILE A 200 0.99 12.10 -7.74
C ILE A 200 1.47 11.77 -6.32
N LEU A 201 0.87 10.75 -5.70
CA LEU A 201 1.30 10.22 -4.42
C LEU A 201 2.15 8.97 -4.67
N VAL A 202 3.29 8.89 -4.02
CA VAL A 202 4.24 7.76 -4.13
C VAL A 202 4.51 7.18 -2.75
N LEU A 203 4.30 5.88 -2.60
CA LEU A 203 4.66 5.15 -1.40
C LEU A 203 6.13 4.72 -1.49
N ASP A 204 7.00 5.47 -0.81
CA ASP A 204 8.44 5.24 -0.75
C ASP A 204 8.76 4.26 0.39
N SER A 205 8.67 2.96 0.09
CA SER A 205 8.59 1.90 1.08
C SER A 205 9.77 1.84 2.05
N LYS A 206 11.00 2.03 1.56
CA LYS A 206 12.20 1.95 2.42
C LYS A 206 12.41 3.19 3.29
N HIS A 207 11.83 4.33 2.91
CA HIS A 207 11.81 5.52 3.76
C HIS A 207 10.59 5.58 4.68
N GLY A 208 9.61 4.68 4.50
CA GLY A 208 8.36 4.72 5.23
C GLY A 208 7.55 6.00 4.95
N LEU A 209 7.69 6.59 3.78
CA LEU A 209 7.09 7.89 3.44
C LEU A 209 6.03 7.76 2.34
N VAL A 210 4.98 8.56 2.47
CA VAL A 210 4.15 8.96 1.34
C VAL A 210 4.66 10.31 0.85
N LYS A 211 5.17 10.37 -0.38
CA LYS A 211 5.67 11.58 -1.03
C LYS A 211 4.67 12.08 -2.06
N ILE A 212 4.41 13.38 -2.09
CA ILE A 212 3.42 14.01 -2.97
C ILE A 212 4.14 14.96 -3.94
N PHE A 213 3.80 14.80 -5.20
CA PHE A 213 4.32 15.58 -6.32
C PHE A 213 3.18 16.28 -7.05
N ASP A 214 3.48 17.38 -7.72
CA ASP A 214 2.53 17.98 -8.66
C ASP A 214 2.40 17.13 -9.95
N ASN A 215 1.52 17.55 -10.87
CA ASN A 215 1.31 16.86 -12.15
C ASN A 215 2.54 16.87 -13.08
N ASP A 216 3.49 17.77 -12.82
CA ASP A 216 4.75 17.88 -13.59
C ASP A 216 5.89 17.07 -12.95
N GLY A 217 5.63 16.47 -11.78
CA GLY A 217 6.60 15.64 -11.05
C GLY A 217 7.50 16.41 -10.10
N ASN A 218 7.17 17.67 -9.75
CA ASN A 218 7.89 18.42 -8.75
C ASN A 218 7.42 18.04 -7.34
N PHE A 219 8.36 17.84 -6.43
CA PHE A 219 8.04 17.52 -5.03
C PHE A 219 7.28 18.65 -4.35
N LYS A 220 6.24 18.29 -3.62
CA LYS A 220 5.43 19.23 -2.81
C LYS A 220 5.64 19.03 -1.33
N ARG A 221 5.48 17.82 -0.84
CA ARG A 221 5.55 17.45 0.57
C ARG A 221 5.59 15.94 0.77
N SER A 222 5.87 15.52 1.99
CA SER A 222 5.78 14.12 2.42
C SER A 222 5.23 14.01 3.83
N PHE A 223 4.80 12.80 4.20
CA PHE A 223 4.40 12.44 5.56
C PHE A 223 4.70 10.96 5.83
N GLY A 224 4.60 10.57 7.10
CA GLY A 224 5.03 9.26 7.57
C GLY A 224 6.43 9.33 8.15
N GLY A 225 7.27 8.39 7.79
CA GLY A 225 8.63 8.17 8.27
C GLY A 225 8.82 6.71 8.68
N ASP A 226 10.06 6.20 8.63
CA ASP A 226 10.35 4.83 9.04
C ASP A 226 10.16 4.65 10.55
N GLY A 227 9.37 3.65 10.95
CA GLY A 227 9.15 3.35 12.35
C GLY A 227 7.89 2.58 12.68
N ARG A 228 7.67 2.35 14.01
CA ARG A 228 6.54 1.57 14.54
C ARG A 228 5.47 2.40 15.23
N ALA A 229 5.77 3.61 15.66
CA ALA A 229 4.77 4.46 16.30
C ALA A 229 3.58 4.75 15.36
N PRO A 230 2.37 5.01 15.88
CA PRO A 230 1.26 5.48 15.08
C PRO A 230 1.65 6.72 14.25
N GLY A 231 1.33 6.71 12.97
CA GLY A 231 1.73 7.76 12.02
C GLY A 231 3.06 7.50 11.29
N LEU A 232 3.91 6.58 11.81
CA LEU A 232 5.10 6.09 11.11
C LEU A 232 4.78 4.80 10.35
N LEU A 233 5.59 4.46 9.34
CA LEU A 233 5.37 3.33 8.46
C LEU A 233 6.63 2.44 8.42
N ASN A 234 6.44 1.13 8.30
CA ASN A 234 7.55 0.18 8.16
C ASN A 234 7.32 -0.72 6.94
N ALA A 235 8.17 -0.59 5.95
CA ALA A 235 8.10 -1.37 4.71
C ALA A 235 6.66 -1.47 4.13
N PRO A 236 5.89 -0.36 4.04
CA PRO A 236 4.53 -0.38 3.52
C PRO A 236 4.53 -0.85 2.06
N GLN A 237 3.48 -1.58 1.64
CA GLN A 237 3.42 -2.17 0.29
C GLN A 237 2.36 -1.52 -0.61
N GLY A 238 1.20 -1.20 -0.07
CA GLY A 238 0.09 -0.67 -0.84
C GLY A 238 -0.55 0.55 -0.19
N MET A 239 -1.15 1.39 -1.01
CA MET A 239 -1.96 2.52 -0.56
C MET A 239 -3.09 2.81 -1.55
N ILE A 240 -4.14 3.43 -1.05
CA ILE A 240 -5.20 4.04 -1.86
C ILE A 240 -5.46 5.47 -1.41
N LEU A 241 -6.05 6.23 -2.32
CA LEU A 241 -6.74 7.48 -2.03
C LEU A 241 -8.24 7.17 -1.94
N ASP A 242 -8.86 7.42 -0.81
CA ASP A 242 -10.30 7.21 -0.67
C ASP A 242 -11.13 8.36 -1.29
N THR A 243 -12.44 8.19 -1.35
CA THR A 243 -13.34 9.20 -1.93
C THR A 243 -13.39 10.51 -1.15
N SER A 244 -12.92 10.53 0.10
CA SER A 244 -12.78 11.75 0.92
C SER A 244 -11.44 12.47 0.70
N GLY A 245 -10.54 11.89 -0.10
CA GLY A 245 -9.17 12.35 -0.28
C GLY A 245 -8.21 11.91 0.83
N SER A 246 -8.63 11.00 1.73
CA SER A 246 -7.73 10.44 2.74
C SER A 246 -6.84 9.34 2.12
N VAL A 247 -5.65 9.18 2.67
CA VAL A 247 -4.68 8.15 2.23
C VAL A 247 -4.75 6.97 3.19
N ILE A 248 -5.05 5.78 2.67
CA ILE A 248 -5.07 4.54 3.46
C ILE A 248 -3.89 3.69 3.03
N VAL A 249 -3.04 3.29 3.99
CA VAL A 249 -1.77 2.60 3.74
C VAL A 249 -1.77 1.23 4.41
N ALA A 250 -1.41 0.20 3.64
CA ALA A 250 -1.05 -1.11 4.18
C ALA A 250 0.38 -1.03 4.74
N ASP A 251 0.49 -0.84 6.05
CA ASP A 251 1.75 -0.72 6.81
C ASP A 251 2.26 -2.12 7.17
N THR A 252 2.75 -2.80 6.13
CA THR A 252 3.01 -4.25 6.08
C THR A 252 3.95 -4.73 7.18
N GLY A 253 5.08 -4.04 7.37
CA GLY A 253 6.09 -4.41 8.38
C GLY A 253 5.64 -4.17 9.81
N ASN A 254 4.58 -3.38 10.02
CA ASN A 254 3.93 -3.16 11.31
C ASN A 254 2.64 -3.97 11.47
N GLN A 255 2.26 -4.80 10.49
CA GLN A 255 1.07 -5.67 10.54
C GLN A 255 -0.24 -4.90 10.80
N ARG A 256 -0.38 -3.72 10.20
CA ARG A 256 -1.52 -2.82 10.39
C ARG A 256 -1.90 -2.08 9.11
N VAL A 257 -3.06 -1.44 9.14
CA VAL A 257 -3.50 -0.46 8.14
C VAL A 257 -3.67 0.88 8.83
N GLN A 258 -3.21 1.96 8.21
CA GLN A 258 -3.33 3.32 8.73
C GLN A 258 -4.04 4.24 7.75
N LYS A 259 -4.93 5.09 8.25
CA LYS A 259 -5.60 6.15 7.49
C LYS A 259 -5.05 7.50 7.92
N PHE A 260 -4.67 8.30 6.93
CA PHE A 260 -4.19 9.67 7.10
C PHE A 260 -5.15 10.61 6.36
N ASP A 261 -5.35 11.82 6.88
CA ASP A 261 -5.91 12.88 6.04
C ASP A 261 -4.93 13.26 4.92
N TYR A 262 -5.40 14.04 3.95
CA TYR A 262 -4.55 14.41 2.81
C TYR A 262 -3.28 15.19 3.23
N ASN A 263 -3.29 15.85 4.39
CA ASN A 263 -2.14 16.57 4.94
C ASN A 263 -1.15 15.68 5.71
N GLY A 264 -1.46 14.38 5.85
CA GLY A 264 -0.60 13.41 6.53
C GLY A 264 -0.85 13.30 8.03
N LYS A 265 -1.93 13.90 8.55
CA LYS A 265 -2.32 13.68 9.95
C LYS A 265 -2.98 12.32 10.08
N LEU A 266 -2.51 11.53 11.04
CA LEU A 266 -3.10 10.23 11.35
C LEU A 266 -4.55 10.38 11.80
N VAL A 267 -5.46 9.62 11.16
CA VAL A 267 -6.90 9.60 11.43
C VAL A 267 -7.30 8.33 12.16
N LYS A 268 -6.84 7.16 11.68
CA LYS A 268 -7.25 5.86 12.21
C LYS A 268 -6.16 4.81 12.01
N VAL A 269 -6.12 3.83 12.92
CA VAL A 269 -5.27 2.63 12.83
C VAL A 269 -6.14 1.40 13.01
N TRP A 270 -5.94 0.39 12.17
CA TRP A 270 -6.51 -0.95 12.31
C TRP A 270 -5.32 -1.91 12.52
N GLU A 271 -5.16 -2.49 13.72
CA GLU A 271 -4.01 -3.34 14.05
C GLU A 271 -4.33 -4.56 14.93
N VAL A 272 -5.35 -4.47 15.78
CA VAL A 272 -5.71 -5.54 16.70
C VAL A 272 -7.21 -5.85 16.67
N GLU A 273 -7.52 -7.12 16.88
CA GLU A 273 -8.89 -7.60 17.11
C GLU A 273 -9.33 -7.33 18.56
N GLY A 274 -10.64 -7.44 18.82
CA GLY A 274 -11.19 -7.35 20.18
C GLY A 274 -10.61 -8.38 21.15
N SER A 275 -10.01 -9.46 20.66
CA SER A 275 -9.26 -10.47 21.42
C SER A 275 -7.84 -10.04 21.80
N GLY A 276 -7.33 -8.92 21.28
CA GLY A 276 -5.94 -8.46 21.44
C GLY A 276 -4.95 -9.12 20.49
N LEU A 277 -5.40 -9.99 19.57
CA LEU A 277 -4.56 -10.59 18.53
C LEU A 277 -4.36 -9.65 17.35
N PRO A 278 -3.23 -9.73 16.62
CA PRO A 278 -3.01 -8.95 15.41
C PRO A 278 -4.12 -9.22 14.39
N LEU A 279 -4.76 -8.13 13.91
CA LEU A 279 -5.79 -8.21 12.87
C LEU A 279 -5.21 -8.71 11.55
N PHE A 280 -3.97 -8.34 11.25
CA PHE A 280 -3.26 -8.72 10.02
C PHE A 280 -1.97 -9.48 10.32
N GLN A 281 -1.52 -10.29 9.36
CA GLN A 281 -0.20 -10.91 9.38
C GLN A 281 0.75 -10.21 8.38
N THR A 282 0.32 -10.02 7.15
CA THR A 282 1.11 -9.35 6.10
C THR A 282 0.15 -8.60 5.17
N PRO A 283 -0.43 -7.46 5.62
CA PRO A 283 -1.31 -6.66 4.77
C PRO A 283 -0.48 -6.04 3.63
N THR A 284 -0.86 -6.27 2.38
CA THR A 284 -0.09 -5.84 1.21
C THR A 284 -0.82 -4.80 0.36
N SER A 285 -2.14 -4.81 0.37
CA SER A 285 -2.95 -3.88 -0.41
C SER A 285 -4.27 -3.59 0.28
N VAL A 286 -4.84 -2.48 -0.07
CA VAL A 286 -6.17 -2.05 0.38
C VAL A 286 -7.01 -1.64 -0.83
N ALA A 287 -8.33 -1.86 -0.75
CA ALA A 287 -9.33 -1.33 -1.67
C ALA A 287 -10.55 -0.90 -0.85
N GLN A 288 -11.31 0.08 -1.36
CA GLN A 288 -12.47 0.61 -0.67
C GLN A 288 -13.70 0.56 -1.58
N LYS A 289 -14.83 0.16 -1.01
CA LYS A 289 -16.13 0.23 -1.69
C LYS A 289 -17.25 0.31 -0.65
N ASP A 290 -18.24 1.18 -0.88
CA ASP A 290 -19.47 1.28 -0.09
C ASP A 290 -19.21 1.44 1.43
N GLY A 291 -18.21 2.23 1.84
CA GLY A 291 -17.81 2.44 3.23
C GLY A 291 -17.14 1.23 3.89
N LEU A 292 -16.72 0.27 3.09
CA LEU A 292 -16.01 -0.92 3.52
C LEU A 292 -14.58 -0.91 2.99
N LEU A 293 -13.65 -1.32 3.82
CA LEU A 293 -12.25 -1.53 3.48
C LEU A 293 -12.00 -3.01 3.26
N PHE A 294 -11.34 -3.33 2.16
CA PHE A 294 -10.88 -4.66 1.82
C PHE A 294 -9.37 -4.68 1.86
N VAL A 295 -8.79 -5.62 2.59
CA VAL A 295 -7.34 -5.72 2.79
C VAL A 295 -6.86 -7.08 2.32
N ALA A 296 -5.91 -7.10 1.37
CA ALA A 296 -5.19 -8.32 1.04
C ALA A 296 -4.21 -8.64 2.16
N ASP A 297 -4.39 -9.76 2.83
CA ASP A 297 -3.43 -10.27 3.81
C ASP A 297 -2.71 -11.50 3.26
N SER A 298 -1.57 -11.25 2.61
CA SER A 298 -0.75 -12.31 2.00
C SER A 298 -0.29 -13.34 3.01
N GLY A 299 -0.04 -12.95 4.26
CA GLY A 299 0.41 -13.86 5.31
C GLY A 299 -0.70 -14.79 5.79
N LYS A 300 -1.93 -14.29 5.84
CA LYS A 300 -3.11 -15.10 6.19
C LYS A 300 -3.70 -15.84 5.00
N GLY A 301 -3.34 -15.47 3.78
CA GLY A 301 -3.84 -16.10 2.54
C GLY A 301 -5.28 -15.71 2.18
N HIS A 302 -5.81 -14.58 2.65
CA HIS A 302 -7.19 -14.18 2.38
C HIS A 302 -7.41 -12.66 2.37
N ILE A 303 -8.63 -12.26 2.02
CA ILE A 303 -9.08 -10.88 2.04
C ILE A 303 -9.84 -10.62 3.34
N ILE A 304 -9.45 -9.57 4.06
CA ILE A 304 -10.13 -9.11 5.27
C ILE A 304 -11.02 -7.93 4.92
N LYS A 305 -12.30 -8.02 5.30
CA LYS A 305 -13.29 -6.95 5.09
C LYS A 305 -13.58 -6.26 6.40
N LEU A 306 -13.46 -4.94 6.42
CA LEU A 306 -13.61 -4.11 7.61
C LEU A 306 -14.58 -2.94 7.36
N SER A 307 -15.24 -2.46 8.43
CA SER A 307 -15.93 -1.17 8.39
C SER A 307 -14.95 -0.02 8.56
N GLU A 308 -15.18 1.07 7.86
CA GLU A 308 -14.43 2.31 8.08
C GLU A 308 -14.92 3.09 9.33
N ASN A 309 -16.13 2.81 9.80
CA ASN A 309 -16.75 3.46 10.97
C ASN A 309 -16.25 2.88 12.28
#